data_838616a312a95d00cdf0eb5a799ff384
#
_entry.id   838616a312a95d00cdf0eb5a799ff384
#
_cell.length_a   1.000
_cell.length_b   1.000
_cell.length_c   1.000
_cell.angle_alpha   90.00
_cell.angle_beta   90.00
_cell.angle_gamma   90.00
#
_symmetry.space_group_name_H-M   'P 1'
#
loop_
_entity.id
_entity.type
_entity.pdbx_description
1 polymer ?
#
loop_
_entity_poly.entity_id
_entity_poly.type
_entity_poly.pdbx_seq_one_letter_code
_entity_poly.pdbx_strand_id
1 'polypeptide(L)'
;KVVYLPQSLPAGVHLHALESVIVARRASGYHEGNAEQEAYAILEKLGVAHLAMHYLDQLSGGQKQLIGLAQSLIRQPDLLLLDEPLSALDLNFQFHVMDIVARETRLRNIVTVVVIHDINIALRHAEYAVMLKNGALIASGVPDEVVIPQNLATVYGVRGRVEHCSQGLPHVVVDGLTT
;
A
#
# COMPACT_ATOMS: atom_id res chain seq x y z
N LYS A 1 18.30 -1.55 2.45
CA LYS A 1 17.45 -2.55 3.14
C LYS A 1 16.13 -2.70 2.41
N VAL A 2 15.80 -3.92 1.94
CA VAL A 2 14.54 -4.22 1.24
C VAL A 2 13.56 -4.80 2.25
N VAL A 3 12.32 -4.30 2.24
CA VAL A 3 11.20 -4.86 3.00
C VAL A 3 10.05 -5.15 2.04
N TYR A 4 9.53 -6.36 2.12
CA TYR A 4 8.39 -6.84 1.33
C TYR A 4 7.20 -7.14 2.25
N LEU A 5 6.05 -6.57 1.90
CA LEU A 5 4.76 -6.90 2.50
C LEU A 5 3.96 -7.73 1.48
N PRO A 6 3.75 -9.02 1.73
CA PRO A 6 2.94 -9.88 0.87
C PRO A 6 1.45 -9.56 1.04
N GLN A 7 0.64 -9.95 0.05
CA GLN A 7 -0.81 -9.80 0.05
C GLN A 7 -1.49 -10.43 1.29
N SER A 8 -0.95 -11.53 1.80
CA SER A 8 -1.44 -12.17 3.02
C SER A 8 -0.29 -12.41 4.01
N LEU A 9 -0.53 -12.07 5.28
CA LEU A 9 0.40 -12.39 6.34
C LEU A 9 0.34 -13.88 6.70
N PRO A 10 1.47 -14.49 7.15
CA PRO A 10 1.49 -15.87 7.61
C PRO A 10 0.43 -16.13 8.70
N ALA A 11 -0.31 -17.21 8.56
CA ALA A 11 -1.28 -17.65 9.56
C ALA A 11 -0.60 -18.35 10.76
N GLY A 12 -1.28 -18.36 11.91
CA GLY A 12 -0.89 -19.21 13.05
C GLY A 12 0.09 -18.60 14.05
N VAL A 13 0.34 -17.30 14.00
CA VAL A 13 1.16 -16.61 15.01
C VAL A 13 0.27 -16.05 16.11
N HIS A 14 0.36 -16.60 17.32
CA HIS A 14 -0.38 -16.16 18.50
C HIS A 14 0.44 -15.11 19.27
N LEU A 15 0.51 -13.91 18.71
CA LEU A 15 1.15 -12.72 19.29
C LEU A 15 0.16 -11.57 19.30
N HIS A 16 0.32 -10.66 20.25
CA HIS A 16 -0.39 -9.37 20.17
C HIS A 16 0.10 -8.53 18.99
N ALA A 17 -0.76 -7.69 18.45
CA ALA A 17 -0.39 -6.79 17.35
C ALA A 17 0.83 -5.95 17.69
N LEU A 18 0.89 -5.36 18.87
CA LEU A 18 2.04 -4.57 19.35
C LEU A 18 3.32 -5.41 19.42
N GLU A 19 3.25 -6.60 20.02
CA GLU A 19 4.40 -7.53 20.11
C GLU A 19 4.96 -7.88 18.74
N SER A 20 4.09 -8.14 17.76
CA SER A 20 4.50 -8.47 16.39
C SER A 20 5.26 -7.33 15.71
N VAL A 21 4.87 -6.09 15.96
CA VAL A 21 5.55 -4.90 15.45
C VAL A 21 6.88 -4.68 16.17
N ILE A 22 6.95 -4.91 17.49
CA ILE A 22 8.21 -4.88 18.26
C ILE A 22 9.20 -5.92 17.74
N VAL A 23 8.73 -7.15 17.47
CA VAL A 23 9.56 -8.23 16.89
C VAL A 23 10.10 -7.81 15.52
N ALA A 24 9.26 -7.25 14.64
CA ALA A 24 9.69 -6.76 13.34
C ALA A 24 10.75 -5.66 13.45
N ARG A 25 10.60 -4.74 14.39
CA ARG A 25 11.58 -3.70 14.67
C ARG A 25 12.91 -4.26 15.15
N ARG A 26 12.90 -5.19 16.10
CA ARG A 26 14.12 -5.85 16.60
C ARG A 26 14.83 -6.66 15.53
N ALA A 27 14.08 -7.41 14.70
CA ALA A 27 14.62 -8.19 13.58
C ALA A 27 15.30 -7.31 12.50
N SER A 28 15.06 -6.01 12.53
CA SER A 28 15.69 -5.07 11.59
C SER A 28 17.15 -4.73 11.91
N GLY A 29 17.68 -5.18 13.06
CA GLY A 29 19.03 -4.86 13.53
C GLY A 29 19.14 -3.48 14.22
N TYR A 30 18.04 -2.78 14.37
CA TYR A 30 17.99 -1.52 15.11
C TYR A 30 17.77 -1.82 16.60
N HIS A 31 18.75 -1.53 17.44
CA HIS A 31 18.71 -1.80 18.88
C HIS A 31 18.62 -0.55 19.75
N GLU A 32 18.80 0.64 19.15
CA GLU A 32 18.68 1.92 19.85
C GLU A 32 17.23 2.38 19.93
N GLY A 33 16.88 3.09 21.02
CA GLY A 33 15.55 3.62 21.24
C GLY A 33 14.59 2.68 21.94
N ASN A 34 13.36 3.15 22.18
CA ASN A 34 12.29 2.38 22.83
C ASN A 34 11.42 1.71 21.77
N ALA A 35 11.67 0.41 21.52
CA ALA A 35 10.96 -0.37 20.52
C ALA A 35 9.44 -0.42 20.76
N GLU A 36 8.99 -0.43 22.01
CA GLU A 36 7.58 -0.44 22.38
C GLU A 36 6.92 0.89 22.04
N GLN A 37 7.55 1.99 22.39
CA GLN A 37 7.03 3.33 22.10
C GLN A 37 6.99 3.60 20.59
N GLU A 38 8.02 3.19 19.85
CA GLU A 38 8.05 3.33 18.38
C GLU A 38 6.99 2.44 17.70
N ALA A 39 6.80 1.20 18.20
CA ALA A 39 5.78 0.30 17.71
C ALA A 39 4.37 0.84 17.97
N TYR A 40 4.12 1.39 19.15
CA TYR A 40 2.83 2.00 19.46
C TYR A 40 2.57 3.22 18.58
N ALA A 41 3.57 4.09 18.39
CA ALA A 41 3.45 5.29 17.56
C ALA A 41 3.13 4.98 16.09
N ILE A 42 3.69 3.89 15.52
CA ILE A 42 3.34 3.49 14.15
C ILE A 42 1.93 2.92 14.06
N LEU A 43 1.46 2.17 15.08
CA LEU A 43 0.07 1.69 15.15
C LEU A 43 -0.91 2.87 15.27
N GLU A 44 -0.57 3.90 16.05
CA GLU A 44 -1.36 5.11 16.20
C GLU A 44 -1.44 5.89 14.87
N LYS A 45 -0.33 6.06 14.19
CA LYS A 45 -0.25 6.69 12.85
C LYS A 45 -1.15 5.99 11.83
N LEU A 46 -1.26 4.66 11.88
CA LEU A 46 -2.13 3.86 11.02
C LEU A 46 -3.58 3.77 11.52
N GLY A 47 -3.93 4.42 12.64
CA GLY A 47 -5.28 4.42 13.22
C GLY A 47 -5.68 3.09 13.87
N VAL A 48 -4.72 2.22 14.17
CA VAL A 48 -4.97 0.87 14.72
C VAL A 48 -4.36 0.63 16.10
N ALA A 49 -4.02 1.70 16.85
CA ALA A 49 -3.49 1.58 18.20
C ALA A 49 -4.44 0.85 19.16
N HIS A 50 -5.75 0.96 18.94
CA HIS A 50 -6.78 0.23 19.71
C HIS A 50 -6.68 -1.29 19.58
N LEU A 51 -5.98 -1.79 18.56
CA LEU A 51 -5.74 -3.22 18.33
C LEU A 51 -4.44 -3.72 18.98
N ALA A 52 -3.65 -2.86 19.60
CA ALA A 52 -2.31 -3.18 20.12
C ALA A 52 -2.27 -4.45 20.96
N MET A 53 -3.27 -4.66 21.81
CA MET A 53 -3.40 -5.81 22.72
C MET A 53 -4.28 -6.94 22.18
N HIS A 54 -4.74 -6.89 20.92
CA HIS A 54 -5.46 -7.98 20.28
C HIS A 54 -4.48 -8.98 19.66
N TYR A 55 -4.82 -10.26 19.70
CA TYR A 55 -4.03 -11.29 19.04
C TYR A 55 -4.20 -11.23 17.51
N LEU A 56 -3.13 -11.46 16.78
CA LEU A 56 -3.14 -11.41 15.30
C LEU A 56 -4.15 -12.35 14.66
N ASP A 57 -4.38 -13.53 15.24
CA ASP A 57 -5.34 -14.53 14.77
C ASP A 57 -6.81 -14.07 14.93
N GLN A 58 -7.08 -13.13 15.83
CA GLN A 58 -8.42 -12.54 16.08
C GLN A 58 -8.74 -11.36 15.15
N LEU A 59 -7.76 -10.84 14.43
CA LEU A 59 -7.93 -9.67 13.57
C LEU A 59 -8.59 -10.02 12.24
N SER A 60 -9.42 -9.10 11.73
CA SER A 60 -9.93 -9.18 10.35
C SER A 60 -8.80 -9.09 9.31
N GLY A 61 -9.08 -9.46 8.06
CA GLY A 61 -8.11 -9.37 6.97
C GLY A 61 -7.52 -7.97 6.81
N GLY A 62 -8.37 -6.93 6.82
CA GLY A 62 -7.93 -5.54 6.72
C GLY A 62 -7.10 -5.09 7.92
N GLN A 63 -7.50 -5.48 9.13
CA GLN A 63 -6.71 -5.18 10.33
C GLN A 63 -5.32 -5.84 10.27
N LYS A 64 -5.25 -7.10 9.84
CA LYS A 64 -3.97 -7.79 9.61
C LYS A 64 -3.10 -7.07 8.59
N GLN A 65 -3.69 -6.57 7.51
CA GLN A 65 -2.98 -5.79 6.49
C GLN A 65 -2.35 -4.52 7.08
N LEU A 66 -3.10 -3.78 7.91
CA LEU A 66 -2.59 -2.58 8.60
C LEU A 66 -1.46 -2.90 9.59
N ILE A 67 -1.58 -4.00 10.33
CA ILE A 67 -0.48 -4.45 11.20
C ILE A 67 0.75 -4.86 10.38
N GLY A 68 0.58 -5.58 9.26
CA GLY A 68 1.67 -5.91 8.34
C GLY A 68 2.37 -4.68 7.77
N LEU A 69 1.61 -3.64 7.46
CA LEU A 69 2.17 -2.35 7.03
C LEU A 69 2.97 -1.68 8.17
N ALA A 70 2.45 -1.72 9.42
CA ALA A 70 3.18 -1.24 10.59
C ALA A 70 4.52 -1.97 10.76
N GLN A 71 4.51 -3.32 10.65
CA GLN A 71 5.71 -4.16 10.70
C GLN A 71 6.70 -3.81 9.58
N SER A 72 6.22 -3.44 8.41
CA SER A 72 7.07 -3.07 7.27
C SER A 72 7.70 -1.70 7.45
N LEU A 73 6.92 -0.71 7.85
CA LEU A 73 7.38 0.67 8.04
C LEU A 73 8.34 0.82 9.22
N ILE A 74 8.11 0.09 10.32
CA ILE A 74 8.96 0.19 11.52
C ILE A 74 10.38 -0.34 11.27
N ARG A 75 10.57 -1.19 10.27
CA ARG A 75 11.88 -1.74 9.88
C ARG A 75 12.78 -0.73 9.16
N GLN A 76 12.29 0.48 8.87
CA GLN A 76 13.00 1.57 8.19
C GLN A 76 13.66 1.09 6.89
N PRO A 77 12.86 0.69 5.88
CA PRO A 77 13.38 0.23 4.59
C PRO A 77 14.03 1.36 3.79
N ASP A 78 14.97 1.02 2.89
CA ASP A 78 15.40 1.87 1.78
C ASP A 78 14.53 1.62 0.54
N LEU A 79 14.05 0.37 0.39
CA LEU A 79 13.08 -0.06 -0.61
C LEU A 79 11.94 -0.80 0.07
N LEU A 80 10.72 -0.30 -0.11
CA LEU A 80 9.49 -0.88 0.37
C LEU A 80 8.67 -1.45 -0.80
N LEU A 81 8.40 -2.76 -0.75
CA LEU A 81 7.60 -3.45 -1.75
C LEU A 81 6.27 -3.86 -1.09
N LEU A 82 5.16 -3.36 -1.61
CA LEU A 82 3.81 -3.61 -1.11
C LEU A 82 3.00 -4.35 -2.17
N ASP A 83 2.57 -5.57 -1.86
CA ASP A 83 1.79 -6.41 -2.76
C ASP A 83 0.31 -6.36 -2.36
N GLU A 84 -0.49 -5.64 -3.14
CA GLU A 84 -1.92 -5.40 -2.92
C GLU A 84 -2.27 -4.98 -1.48
N PRO A 85 -1.60 -3.95 -0.91
CA PRO A 85 -1.78 -3.60 0.50
C PRO A 85 -3.15 -3.04 0.85
N LEU A 86 -4.04 -2.87 -0.14
CA LEU A 86 -5.35 -2.25 0.00
C LEU A 86 -6.51 -3.22 -0.19
N SER A 87 -6.26 -4.47 -0.61
CA SER A 87 -7.27 -5.41 -1.10
C SER A 87 -8.34 -5.79 -0.07
N ALA A 88 -8.03 -5.72 1.22
CA ALA A 88 -8.97 -6.04 2.32
C ALA A 88 -9.46 -4.81 3.09
N LEU A 89 -9.19 -3.60 2.59
CA LEU A 89 -9.54 -2.33 3.25
C LEU A 89 -10.76 -1.70 2.60
N ASP A 90 -11.58 -1.03 3.41
CA ASP A 90 -12.63 -0.14 2.89
C ASP A 90 -12.02 1.14 2.29
N LEU A 91 -12.85 1.88 1.54
CA LEU A 91 -12.41 3.05 0.77
C LEU A 91 -11.72 4.11 1.65
N ASN A 92 -12.22 4.36 2.86
CA ASN A 92 -11.63 5.34 3.77
C ASN A 92 -10.21 4.93 4.16
N PHE A 93 -10.03 3.68 4.57
CA PHE A 93 -8.72 3.15 4.96
C PHE A 93 -7.76 3.04 3.77
N GLN A 94 -8.23 2.74 2.57
CA GLN A 94 -7.39 2.72 1.36
C GLN A 94 -6.70 4.07 1.13
N PHE A 95 -7.47 5.16 1.16
CA PHE A 95 -6.93 6.52 1.02
C PHE A 95 -6.00 6.89 2.17
N HIS A 96 -6.41 6.60 3.40
CA HIS A 96 -5.60 6.88 4.59
C HIS A 96 -4.23 6.18 4.54
N VAL A 97 -4.21 4.91 4.16
CA VAL A 97 -2.97 4.12 4.01
C VAL A 97 -2.08 4.69 2.92
N MET A 98 -2.65 5.02 1.76
CA MET A 98 -1.85 5.58 0.65
C MET A 98 -1.27 6.94 0.99
N ASP A 99 -2.00 7.80 1.71
CA ASP A 99 -1.48 9.08 2.19
C ASP A 99 -0.30 8.88 3.17
N ILE A 100 -0.42 7.89 4.08
CA ILE A 100 0.68 7.55 5.01
C ILE A 100 1.89 7.02 4.22
N VAL A 101 1.69 6.06 3.32
CA VAL A 101 2.77 5.48 2.51
C VAL A 101 3.47 6.57 1.70
N ALA A 102 2.74 7.43 1.01
CA ALA A 102 3.29 8.53 0.22
C ALA A 102 4.08 9.52 1.11
N ARG A 103 3.56 9.84 2.29
CA ARG A 103 4.23 10.72 3.26
C ARG A 103 5.52 10.10 3.80
N GLU A 104 5.49 8.83 4.23
CA GLU A 104 6.67 8.12 4.75
C GLU A 104 7.73 7.96 3.67
N THR A 105 7.32 7.66 2.42
CA THR A 105 8.22 7.58 1.27
C THR A 105 9.01 8.88 1.08
N ARG A 106 8.32 10.02 1.09
CA ARG A 106 8.95 11.34 0.93
C ARG A 106 9.80 11.75 2.13
N LEU A 107 9.25 11.61 3.35
CA LEU A 107 9.96 12.03 4.59
C LEU A 107 11.24 11.26 4.82
N ARG A 108 11.28 9.99 4.46
CA ARG A 108 12.45 9.12 4.66
C ARG A 108 13.33 8.98 3.42
N ASN A 109 12.92 9.59 2.29
CA ASN A 109 13.61 9.49 1.01
C ASN A 109 13.86 8.03 0.59
N ILE A 110 12.82 7.20 0.70
CA ILE A 110 12.85 5.78 0.33
C ILE A 110 12.18 5.56 -1.02
N VAL A 111 12.45 4.42 -1.66
CA VAL A 111 11.70 3.98 -2.83
C VAL A 111 10.57 3.07 -2.37
N THR A 112 9.34 3.36 -2.80
CA THR A 112 8.19 2.49 -2.54
C THR A 112 7.58 2.01 -3.85
N VAL A 113 7.44 0.70 -3.98
CA VAL A 113 6.75 0.07 -5.11
C VAL A 113 5.47 -0.58 -4.56
N VAL A 114 4.33 -0.23 -5.16
CA VAL A 114 3.02 -0.73 -4.73
C VAL A 114 2.35 -1.42 -5.92
N VAL A 115 1.95 -2.67 -5.75
CA VAL A 115 1.06 -3.36 -6.68
C VAL A 115 -0.37 -3.05 -6.26
N ILE A 116 -1.14 -2.42 -7.15
CA ILE A 116 -2.54 -2.04 -6.93
C ILE A 116 -3.38 -2.33 -8.16
N HIS A 117 -4.66 -2.63 -7.92
CA HIS A 117 -5.64 -2.86 -9.00
C HIS A 117 -6.52 -1.64 -9.26
N ASP A 118 -6.66 -0.75 -8.29
CA ASP A 118 -7.46 0.47 -8.46
C ASP A 118 -6.63 1.55 -9.18
N ILE A 119 -7.01 1.81 -10.43
CA ILE A 119 -6.33 2.78 -11.29
C ILE A 119 -6.50 4.20 -10.75
N ASN A 120 -7.62 4.52 -10.10
CA ASN A 120 -7.87 5.84 -9.55
C ASN A 120 -6.97 6.13 -8.35
N ILE A 121 -6.66 5.12 -7.55
CA ILE A 121 -5.66 5.23 -6.49
C ILE A 121 -4.28 5.45 -7.09
N ALA A 122 -3.92 4.73 -8.17
CA ALA A 122 -2.65 4.92 -8.86
C ALA A 122 -2.51 6.34 -9.41
N LEU A 123 -3.53 6.84 -10.12
CA LEU A 123 -3.56 8.21 -10.65
C LEU A 123 -3.38 9.28 -9.56
N ARG A 124 -3.89 9.03 -8.37
CA ARG A 124 -3.90 10.02 -7.29
C ARG A 124 -2.63 10.04 -6.46
N HIS A 125 -1.97 8.89 -6.27
CA HIS A 125 -0.88 8.74 -5.31
C HIS A 125 0.48 8.39 -5.91
N ALA A 126 0.51 7.80 -7.13
CA ALA A 126 1.77 7.40 -7.74
C ALA A 126 2.48 8.59 -8.42
N GLU A 127 3.78 8.69 -8.24
CA GLU A 127 4.65 9.61 -8.99
C GLU A 127 5.11 8.99 -10.32
N TYR A 128 5.15 7.65 -10.37
CA TYR A 128 5.52 6.86 -11.54
C TYR A 128 4.68 5.59 -11.59
N ALA A 129 4.17 5.24 -12.75
CA ALA A 129 3.35 4.06 -12.96
C ALA A 129 4.00 3.11 -13.96
N VAL A 130 3.83 1.81 -13.70
CA VAL A 130 4.23 0.72 -14.60
C VAL A 130 3.00 -0.15 -14.85
N MET A 131 2.61 -0.33 -16.10
CA MET A 131 1.46 -1.12 -16.49
C MET A 131 1.92 -2.42 -17.15
N LEU A 132 1.50 -3.55 -16.59
CA LEU A 132 1.89 -4.88 -17.02
C LEU A 132 0.69 -5.69 -17.50
N LYS A 133 0.88 -6.54 -18.51
CA LYS A 133 -0.09 -7.55 -18.93
C LYS A 133 0.62 -8.84 -19.33
N ASN A 134 0.21 -9.96 -18.76
CA ASN A 134 0.76 -11.29 -19.07
C ASN A 134 2.30 -11.34 -18.99
N GLY A 135 2.87 -10.68 -17.98
CA GLY A 135 4.32 -10.61 -17.78
C GLY A 135 5.07 -9.63 -18.69
N ALA A 136 4.38 -8.94 -19.60
CA ALA A 136 4.97 -7.96 -20.50
C ALA A 136 4.73 -6.53 -20.02
N LEU A 137 5.74 -5.67 -20.19
CA LEU A 137 5.62 -4.23 -19.97
C LEU A 137 4.80 -3.62 -21.11
N ILE A 138 3.69 -2.97 -20.78
CA ILE A 138 2.83 -2.28 -21.74
C ILE A 138 3.16 -0.79 -21.79
N ALA A 139 3.29 -0.16 -20.64
CA ALA A 139 3.61 1.26 -20.53
C ALA A 139 4.30 1.56 -19.20
N SER A 140 5.12 2.61 -19.18
CA SER A 140 5.72 3.15 -17.96
C SER A 140 5.97 4.65 -18.11
N GLY A 141 5.77 5.40 -17.03
CA GLY A 141 5.89 6.88 -17.05
C GLY A 141 5.11 7.52 -15.91
N VAL A 142 4.86 8.80 -16.02
CA VAL A 142 3.93 9.47 -15.10
C VAL A 142 2.50 8.93 -15.31
N PRO A 143 1.68 8.83 -14.26
CA PRO A 143 0.37 8.19 -14.35
C PRO A 143 -0.51 8.68 -15.50
N ASP A 144 -0.55 9.98 -15.75
CA ASP A 144 -1.39 10.60 -16.81
C ASP A 144 -0.96 10.18 -18.24
N GLU A 145 0.31 9.83 -18.43
CA GLU A 145 0.84 9.34 -19.71
C GLU A 145 0.66 7.83 -19.87
N VAL A 146 0.56 7.10 -18.78
CA VAL A 146 0.40 5.64 -18.75
C VAL A 146 -1.08 5.25 -18.81
N VAL A 147 -1.95 5.97 -18.09
CA VAL A 147 -3.38 5.68 -18.04
C VAL A 147 -4.10 6.42 -19.17
N ILE A 148 -4.00 5.86 -20.36
CA ILE A 148 -4.63 6.37 -21.58
C ILE A 148 -5.63 5.37 -22.15
N PRO A 149 -6.60 5.76 -22.99
CA PRO A 149 -7.62 4.87 -23.53
C PRO A 149 -7.08 3.60 -24.20
N GLN A 150 -5.96 3.70 -24.93
CA GLN A 150 -5.32 2.58 -25.59
C GLN A 150 -4.78 1.54 -24.59
N ASN A 151 -4.15 2.00 -23.50
CA ASN A 151 -3.59 1.12 -22.49
C ASN A 151 -4.71 0.49 -21.64
N LEU A 152 -5.77 1.25 -21.34
CA LEU A 152 -6.97 0.73 -20.66
C LEU A 152 -7.62 -0.40 -21.49
N ALA A 153 -7.79 -0.19 -22.80
CA ALA A 153 -8.30 -1.21 -23.69
C ALA A 153 -7.36 -2.44 -23.75
N THR A 154 -6.07 -2.22 -23.88
CA THR A 154 -5.07 -3.28 -24.00
C THR A 154 -4.98 -4.12 -22.72
N VAL A 155 -4.90 -3.49 -21.56
CA VAL A 155 -4.62 -4.17 -20.28
C VAL A 155 -5.91 -4.74 -19.68
N TYR A 156 -6.95 -3.91 -19.61
CA TYR A 156 -8.20 -4.25 -18.90
C TYR A 156 -9.36 -4.69 -19.81
N GLY A 157 -9.22 -4.51 -21.12
CA GLY A 157 -10.30 -4.85 -22.06
C GLY A 157 -11.51 -3.90 -21.95
N VAL A 158 -11.30 -2.67 -21.53
CA VAL A 158 -12.35 -1.68 -21.35
C VAL A 158 -12.14 -0.46 -22.25
N ARG A 159 -13.25 0.14 -22.68
CA ARG A 159 -13.24 1.50 -23.25
C ARG A 159 -13.36 2.45 -22.08
N GLY A 160 -12.36 3.29 -21.92
CA GLY A 160 -12.33 4.25 -20.82
C GLY A 160 -11.54 5.48 -21.21
N ARG A 161 -11.71 6.52 -20.42
CA ARG A 161 -11.02 7.79 -20.56
C ARG A 161 -10.67 8.36 -19.19
N VAL A 162 -9.70 9.26 -19.15
CA VAL A 162 -9.39 10.04 -17.95
C VAL A 162 -10.11 11.38 -18.02
N GLU A 163 -10.87 11.68 -16.98
CA GLU A 163 -11.51 12.97 -16.76
C GLU A 163 -10.98 13.62 -15.49
N HIS A 164 -11.19 14.93 -15.35
CA HIS A 164 -10.84 15.66 -14.14
C HIS A 164 -12.10 16.07 -13.39
N CYS A 165 -12.16 15.76 -12.10
CA CYS A 165 -13.28 16.20 -11.26
C CYS A 165 -13.22 17.73 -11.01
N SER A 166 -14.23 18.28 -10.33
CA SER A 166 -14.31 19.72 -10.01
C SER A 166 -13.12 20.28 -9.21
N GLN A 167 -12.35 19.38 -8.57
CA GLN A 167 -11.11 19.73 -7.84
C GLN A 167 -9.85 19.56 -8.69
N GLY A 168 -9.99 19.27 -9.99
CA GLY A 168 -8.86 19.05 -10.91
C GLY A 168 -8.15 17.72 -10.75
N LEU A 169 -8.71 16.76 -9.99
CA LEU A 169 -8.10 15.45 -9.78
C LEU A 169 -8.50 14.49 -10.90
N PRO A 170 -7.53 13.76 -11.50
CA PRO A 170 -7.81 12.80 -12.54
C PRO A 170 -8.55 11.56 -12.00
N HIS A 171 -9.44 11.02 -12.83
CA HIS A 171 -10.13 9.76 -12.57
C HIS A 171 -10.51 9.06 -13.87
N VAL A 172 -10.52 7.74 -13.85
CA VAL A 172 -10.94 6.93 -14.98
C VAL A 172 -12.46 6.79 -15.00
N VAL A 173 -13.05 7.09 -16.14
CA VAL A 173 -14.43 6.78 -16.47
C VAL A 173 -14.44 5.60 -17.44
N VAL A 174 -15.15 4.52 -17.08
CA VAL A 174 -15.31 3.35 -17.94
C VAL A 174 -16.63 3.46 -18.70
N ASP A 175 -16.55 3.50 -20.03
CA ASP A 175 -17.70 3.62 -20.93
C ASP A 175 -18.26 2.25 -21.37
N GLY A 176 -17.52 1.17 -21.19
CA GLY A 176 -17.93 -0.18 -21.54
C GLY A 176 -16.76 -1.11 -21.82
N LEU A 177 -17.06 -2.32 -22.29
CA LEU A 177 -16.04 -3.30 -22.68
C LEU A 177 -15.57 -3.03 -24.11
N THR A 178 -14.30 -3.36 -24.39
CA THR A 178 -13.83 -3.48 -25.76
C THR A 178 -14.47 -4.74 -26.36
N THR A 179 -15.19 -4.58 -27.46
CA THR A 179 -15.74 -5.70 -28.26
C THR A 179 -14.61 -6.43 -28.98
#